data_1c7ef719275cc703ac1c45beb4929b60
#
_entry.id   1c7ef719275cc703ac1c45beb4929b60
#
_cell.length_a   1.000
_cell.length_b   1.000
_cell.length_c   1.000
_cell.angle_alpha   90.00
_cell.angle_beta   90.00
_cell.angle_gamma   90.00
#
_symmetry.space_group_name_H-M   'P 1'
#
loop_
_entity.id
_entity.type
_entity.pdbx_description
1 polymer ?
#
loop_
_entity_poly.entity_id
_entity_poly.type
_entity_poly.pdbx_seq_one_letter_code
_entity_poly.pdbx_strand_id
1 'polypeptide(L)'
;SMTKRYDITNTYYEYDGEHNTYVKVFKGAMTIPQMQYYSLVYSENTPAYALADRLGGMNEVYKMYSNYGESKAELKNFSTENKTTTNYYIQVLQHLWDNREKYKDIRAYIGESFPGDYYKRYLPNLVIEQKPGYVKEALNVDAIDYEKTPYIIALYTAGLGGASPATEEVNLVGLNQVGQISYGINECHRVNMNP
;
A
#
# COMPACT_ATOMS: atom_id res chain seq x y z
N SER A 1 -0.91 -16.74 -17.42
CA SER A 1 0.30 -17.46 -17.05
C SER A 1 1.20 -16.56 -16.21
N MET A 2 1.72 -17.07 -15.10
CA MET A 2 2.59 -16.32 -14.16
C MET A 2 3.95 -15.97 -14.79
N THR A 3 4.34 -16.65 -15.87
CA THR A 3 5.60 -16.41 -16.58
C THR A 3 5.46 -15.54 -17.83
N LYS A 4 4.23 -15.28 -18.27
CA LYS A 4 3.99 -14.41 -19.43
C LYS A 4 4.39 -12.98 -19.08
N ARG A 5 5.17 -12.34 -19.97
CA ARG A 5 5.56 -10.94 -19.85
C ARG A 5 4.56 -10.06 -20.60
N TYR A 6 4.33 -8.89 -20.06
CA TYR A 6 3.40 -7.90 -20.57
C TYR A 6 4.13 -6.57 -20.71
N ASP A 7 3.83 -5.83 -21.76
CA ASP A 7 4.34 -4.48 -22.02
C ASP A 7 3.96 -3.54 -20.86
N ILE A 8 4.93 -2.77 -20.39
CA ILE A 8 4.80 -1.75 -19.36
C ILE A 8 5.21 -0.37 -19.86
N THR A 9 5.51 -0.22 -21.17
CA THR A 9 5.99 1.03 -21.75
C THR A 9 4.88 1.95 -22.17
N ASN A 10 3.63 1.50 -22.16
CA ASN A 10 2.47 2.25 -22.60
C ASN A 10 1.35 2.13 -21.57
N THR A 11 1.62 2.55 -20.33
CA THR A 11 0.63 2.59 -19.26
C THR A 11 -0.07 3.94 -19.23
N TYR A 12 -1.25 4.00 -18.62
CA TYR A 12 -1.97 5.25 -18.40
C TYR A 12 -1.13 6.29 -17.62
N TYR A 13 -0.25 5.80 -16.72
CA TYR A 13 0.62 6.63 -15.92
C TYR A 13 2.08 6.36 -16.30
N GLU A 14 2.75 7.40 -16.74
CA GLU A 14 4.19 7.40 -16.92
C GLU A 14 4.82 8.38 -15.94
N TYR A 15 5.70 7.86 -15.10
CA TYR A 15 6.61 8.67 -14.34
C TYR A 15 8.01 8.52 -14.96
N ASP A 16 8.59 9.59 -15.47
CA ASP A 16 9.81 9.56 -16.27
C ASP A 16 10.96 8.77 -15.64
N GLY A 17 11.16 8.91 -14.33
CA GLY A 17 12.20 8.19 -13.60
C GLY A 17 11.96 6.67 -13.57
N GLU A 18 10.74 6.25 -13.28
CA GLU A 18 10.34 4.85 -13.25
C GLU A 18 10.40 4.23 -14.65
N HIS A 19 9.81 4.89 -15.65
CA HIS A 19 9.77 4.42 -17.03
C HIS A 19 11.16 4.08 -17.55
N ASN A 20 12.14 4.98 -17.38
CA ASN A 20 13.52 4.74 -17.79
C ASN A 20 14.13 3.50 -17.13
N THR A 21 13.85 3.27 -15.84
CA THR A 21 14.32 2.08 -15.12
C THR A 21 13.74 0.82 -15.72
N TYR A 22 12.42 0.77 -15.93
CA TYR A 22 11.76 -0.42 -16.46
C TYR A 22 12.12 -0.74 -17.89
N VAL A 23 12.33 0.26 -18.73
CA VAL A 23 12.85 0.07 -20.10
C VAL A 23 14.24 -0.55 -20.06
N LYS A 24 15.13 -0.05 -19.22
CA LYS A 24 16.52 -0.54 -19.12
C LYS A 24 16.61 -1.92 -18.45
N VAL A 25 15.98 -2.09 -17.30
CA VAL A 25 16.11 -3.30 -16.48
C VAL A 25 15.23 -4.43 -17.03
N PHE A 26 13.98 -4.13 -17.35
CA PHE A 26 12.99 -5.13 -17.77
C PHE A 26 12.76 -5.18 -19.28
N LYS A 27 13.51 -4.40 -20.06
CA LYS A 27 13.35 -4.32 -21.53
C LYS A 27 11.89 -4.06 -21.94
N GLY A 28 11.23 -3.19 -21.19
CA GLY A 28 9.85 -2.77 -21.42
C GLY A 28 8.76 -3.79 -21.10
N ALA A 29 9.07 -4.91 -20.46
CA ALA A 29 8.05 -5.91 -20.15
C ALA A 29 8.29 -6.62 -18.82
N MET A 30 7.21 -6.85 -18.05
CA MET A 30 7.23 -7.53 -16.75
C MET A 30 6.20 -8.65 -16.69
N THR A 31 6.45 -9.64 -15.84
CA THR A 31 5.46 -10.64 -15.45
C THR A 31 4.49 -10.07 -14.40
N ILE A 32 3.33 -10.69 -14.21
CA ILE A 32 2.39 -10.29 -13.14
C ILE A 32 3.06 -10.30 -11.77
N PRO A 33 3.79 -11.35 -11.33
CA PRO A 33 4.49 -11.31 -10.05
C PRO A 33 5.51 -10.17 -9.92
N GLN A 34 6.25 -9.86 -10.99
CA GLN A 34 7.17 -8.73 -10.98
C GLN A 34 6.44 -7.40 -10.80
N MET A 35 5.33 -7.18 -11.53
CA MET A 35 4.53 -5.97 -11.36
C MET A 35 3.96 -5.86 -9.94
N GLN A 36 3.45 -6.96 -9.37
CA GLN A 36 2.97 -6.99 -7.98
C GLN A 36 4.09 -6.68 -6.98
N TYR A 37 5.27 -7.29 -7.16
CA TYR A 37 6.42 -7.07 -6.28
C TYR A 37 6.84 -5.59 -6.26
N TYR A 38 7.09 -5.02 -7.44
CA TYR A 38 7.57 -3.63 -7.52
C TYR A 38 6.52 -2.61 -7.06
N SER A 39 5.25 -2.83 -7.34
CA SER A 39 4.19 -1.94 -6.87
C SER A 39 3.93 -2.04 -5.37
N LEU A 40 4.15 -3.19 -4.73
CA LEU A 40 3.88 -3.38 -3.32
C LEU A 40 5.10 -3.11 -2.43
N VAL A 41 6.28 -3.61 -2.81
CA VAL A 41 7.50 -3.41 -2.02
C VAL A 41 8.03 -1.99 -2.13
N TYR A 42 8.13 -1.47 -3.35
CA TYR A 42 8.71 -0.15 -3.62
C TYR A 42 7.70 0.95 -3.86
N SER A 43 6.39 0.61 -3.89
CA SER A 43 5.32 1.57 -4.20
C SER A 43 5.43 2.22 -5.59
N GLU A 44 5.99 1.48 -6.55
CA GLU A 44 6.19 1.96 -7.90
C GLU A 44 4.86 2.07 -8.66
N ASN A 45 4.64 3.20 -9.32
CA ASN A 45 3.39 3.49 -10.01
C ASN A 45 3.28 2.79 -11.36
N THR A 46 4.35 2.79 -12.15
CA THR A 46 4.34 2.18 -13.50
C THR A 46 3.83 0.74 -13.51
N PRO A 47 4.35 -0.20 -12.69
CA PRO A 47 3.82 -1.56 -12.66
C PRO A 47 2.42 -1.65 -12.06
N ALA A 48 2.04 -0.76 -11.12
CA ALA A 48 0.68 -0.72 -10.58
C ALA A 48 -0.35 -0.35 -11.65
N TYR A 49 -0.07 0.66 -12.46
CA TYR A 49 -0.92 1.05 -13.59
C TYR A 49 -0.92 0.02 -14.71
N ALA A 50 0.20 -0.64 -14.96
CA ALA A 50 0.24 -1.75 -15.92
C ALA A 50 -0.66 -2.92 -15.48
N LEU A 51 -0.76 -3.20 -14.18
CA LEU A 51 -1.74 -4.16 -13.65
C LEU A 51 -3.18 -3.68 -13.85
N ALA A 52 -3.45 -2.40 -13.58
CA ALA A 52 -4.77 -1.80 -13.79
C ALA A 52 -5.20 -1.85 -15.26
N ASP A 53 -4.29 -1.54 -16.19
CA ASP A 53 -4.54 -1.60 -17.64
C ASP A 53 -4.90 -3.02 -18.09
N ARG A 54 -4.29 -4.02 -17.48
CA ARG A 54 -4.65 -5.43 -17.73
C ARG A 54 -6.05 -5.81 -17.26
N LEU A 55 -6.61 -5.08 -16.33
CA LEU A 55 -7.99 -5.25 -15.84
C LEU A 55 -9.00 -4.38 -16.62
N GLY A 56 -8.54 -3.59 -17.60
CA GLY A 56 -9.36 -2.69 -18.39
C GLY A 56 -9.28 -1.23 -17.97
N GLY A 57 -8.26 -0.88 -17.15
CA GLY A 57 -8.00 0.47 -16.67
C GLY A 57 -8.56 0.75 -15.27
N MET A 58 -8.24 1.93 -14.74
CA MET A 58 -8.58 2.31 -13.37
C MET A 58 -10.08 2.29 -13.07
N ASN A 59 -10.93 2.63 -14.03
CA ASN A 59 -12.38 2.58 -13.84
C ASN A 59 -12.88 1.15 -13.58
N GLU A 60 -12.32 0.16 -14.27
CA GLU A 60 -12.68 -1.24 -14.04
C GLU A 60 -12.12 -1.74 -12.68
N VAL A 61 -10.94 -1.29 -12.29
CA VAL A 61 -10.39 -1.57 -10.96
C VAL A 61 -11.33 -1.05 -9.85
N TYR A 62 -11.82 0.18 -9.99
CA TYR A 62 -12.75 0.75 -8.99
C TYR A 62 -14.08 -0.01 -8.89
N LYS A 63 -14.60 -0.55 -9.99
CA LYS A 63 -15.79 -1.43 -9.95
C LYS A 63 -15.58 -2.69 -9.13
N MET A 64 -14.33 -3.14 -9.00
CA MET A 64 -13.99 -4.32 -8.21
C MET A 64 -13.90 -4.04 -6.69
N TYR A 65 -13.88 -2.79 -6.27
CA TYR A 65 -13.74 -2.42 -4.85
C TYR A 65 -14.85 -3.03 -3.98
N SER A 66 -16.08 -3.08 -4.49
CA SER A 66 -17.21 -3.72 -3.80
C SER A 66 -17.03 -5.22 -3.52
N ASN A 67 -16.08 -5.88 -4.19
CA ASN A 67 -15.76 -7.28 -3.93
C ASN A 67 -14.94 -7.48 -2.63
N TYR A 68 -14.37 -6.41 -2.10
CA TYR A 68 -13.43 -6.46 -0.98
C TYR A 68 -13.93 -5.73 0.27
N GLY A 69 -14.96 -4.92 0.17
CA GLY A 69 -15.50 -4.20 1.28
C GLY A 69 -16.62 -3.24 0.89
N GLU A 70 -17.32 -2.73 1.91
CA GLU A 70 -18.36 -1.72 1.78
C GLU A 70 -17.90 -0.41 2.38
N SER A 71 -18.35 0.71 1.84
CA SER A 71 -18.08 2.04 2.37
C SER A 71 -19.37 2.84 2.48
N LYS A 72 -19.59 3.51 3.62
CA LYS A 72 -20.67 4.49 3.79
C LYS A 72 -20.37 5.82 3.11
N ALA A 73 -19.10 6.10 2.85
CA ALA A 73 -18.67 7.24 2.07
C ALA A 73 -18.46 6.82 0.61
N GLU A 74 -18.69 7.73 -0.30
CA GLU A 74 -18.41 7.50 -1.70
C GLU A 74 -16.89 7.32 -1.90
N LEU A 75 -16.51 6.19 -2.53
CA LEU A 75 -15.14 5.95 -2.94
C LEU A 75 -14.93 6.66 -4.28
N LYS A 76 -14.03 7.62 -4.30
CA LYS A 76 -13.73 8.41 -5.48
C LYS A 76 -12.69 7.72 -6.35
N ASN A 77 -12.95 7.75 -7.66
CA ASN A 77 -12.03 7.21 -8.63
C ASN A 77 -10.66 7.88 -8.54
N PHE A 78 -9.62 7.08 -8.56
CA PHE A 78 -8.23 7.52 -8.50
C PHE A 78 -7.89 8.62 -9.52
N SER A 79 -8.40 8.51 -10.73
CA SER A 79 -8.19 9.49 -11.79
C SER A 79 -8.89 10.84 -11.57
N THR A 80 -9.83 10.92 -10.64
CA THR A 80 -10.57 12.16 -10.33
C THR A 80 -10.19 12.75 -8.99
N GLU A 81 -10.31 12.02 -7.89
CA GLU A 81 -10.10 12.54 -6.56
C GLU A 81 -9.26 11.64 -5.65
N ASN A 82 -9.06 10.37 -5.99
CA ASN A 82 -8.31 9.38 -5.22
C ASN A 82 -8.71 9.36 -3.72
N LYS A 83 -9.99 9.12 -3.44
CA LYS A 83 -10.53 9.11 -2.08
C LYS A 83 -11.04 7.74 -1.68
N THR A 84 -10.75 7.36 -0.44
CA THR A 84 -11.20 6.13 0.20
C THR A 84 -11.42 6.35 1.70
N THR A 85 -11.72 5.30 2.45
CA THR A 85 -11.97 5.37 3.90
C THR A 85 -11.19 4.28 4.64
N THR A 86 -10.84 4.55 5.90
CA THR A 86 -10.23 3.55 6.79
C THR A 86 -11.14 2.34 6.95
N ASN A 87 -12.47 2.56 7.07
CA ASN A 87 -13.43 1.47 7.19
C ASN A 87 -13.39 0.51 5.99
N TYR A 88 -13.21 1.02 4.78
CA TYR A 88 -13.08 0.18 3.60
C TYR A 88 -11.78 -0.65 3.66
N TYR A 89 -10.64 -0.01 3.98
CA TYR A 89 -9.35 -0.72 4.00
C TYR A 89 -9.19 -1.70 5.18
N ILE A 90 -9.83 -1.46 6.31
CA ILE A 90 -9.94 -2.49 7.36
C ILE A 90 -10.61 -3.76 6.82
N GLN A 91 -11.66 -3.64 6.00
CA GLN A 91 -12.31 -4.78 5.37
C GLN A 91 -11.41 -5.46 4.32
N VAL A 92 -10.66 -4.67 3.53
CA VAL A 92 -9.67 -5.21 2.58
C VAL A 92 -8.60 -6.03 3.32
N LEU A 93 -8.05 -5.50 4.41
CA LEU A 93 -7.07 -6.20 5.23
C LEU A 93 -7.66 -7.45 5.90
N GLN A 94 -8.90 -7.37 6.38
CA GLN A 94 -9.62 -8.54 6.90
C GLN A 94 -9.80 -9.61 5.81
N HIS A 95 -10.15 -9.20 4.58
CA HIS A 95 -10.24 -10.12 3.45
C HIS A 95 -8.89 -10.78 3.13
N LEU A 96 -7.78 -10.05 3.19
CA LEU A 96 -6.43 -10.61 3.05
C LEU A 96 -6.13 -11.62 4.16
N TRP A 97 -6.48 -11.29 5.40
CA TRP A 97 -6.29 -12.16 6.56
C TRP A 97 -7.08 -13.46 6.44
N ASP A 98 -8.38 -13.37 6.13
CA ASP A 98 -9.28 -14.52 6.02
C ASP A 98 -8.88 -15.45 4.87
N ASN A 99 -8.25 -14.91 3.82
CA ASN A 99 -7.79 -15.64 2.65
C ASN A 99 -6.25 -15.69 2.57
N ARG A 100 -5.56 -15.72 3.69
CA ARG A 100 -4.10 -15.53 3.80
C ARG A 100 -3.26 -16.50 2.97
N GLU A 101 -3.72 -17.72 2.77
CA GLU A 101 -3.00 -18.70 1.93
C GLU A 101 -3.09 -18.34 0.43
N LYS A 102 -4.25 -17.86 0.00
CA LYS A 102 -4.46 -17.38 -1.38
C LYS A 102 -3.59 -16.16 -1.68
N TYR A 103 -3.44 -15.27 -0.71
CA TYR A 103 -2.73 -13.99 -0.84
C TYR A 103 -1.32 -14.01 -0.22
N LYS A 104 -0.73 -15.17 -0.01
CA LYS A 104 0.57 -15.31 0.66
C LYS A 104 1.68 -14.47 0.01
N ASP A 105 1.71 -14.41 -1.33
CA ASP A 105 2.73 -13.63 -2.06
C ASP A 105 2.51 -12.12 -1.89
N ILE A 106 1.26 -11.66 -1.96
CA ILE A 106 0.89 -10.26 -1.71
C ILE A 106 1.29 -9.86 -0.28
N ARG A 107 0.98 -10.70 0.70
CA ARG A 107 1.33 -10.48 2.10
C ARG A 107 2.85 -10.45 2.31
N ALA A 108 3.58 -11.36 1.69
CA ALA A 108 5.04 -11.36 1.72
C ALA A 108 5.60 -10.03 1.17
N TYR A 109 5.07 -9.55 0.05
CA TYR A 109 5.52 -8.28 -0.54
C TYR A 109 5.25 -7.07 0.35
N ILE A 110 4.06 -6.95 0.93
CA ILE A 110 3.78 -5.85 1.88
C ILE A 110 4.55 -6.03 3.21
N GLY A 111 4.94 -7.25 3.56
CA GLY A 111 5.87 -7.52 4.66
C GLY A 111 7.29 -7.01 4.39
N GLU A 112 7.74 -7.00 3.15
CA GLU A 112 9.04 -6.45 2.75
C GLU A 112 9.02 -4.93 2.57
N SER A 113 7.84 -4.30 2.44
CA SER A 113 7.74 -2.88 2.11
C SER A 113 8.31 -1.98 3.20
N PHE A 114 9.11 -0.99 2.80
CA PHE A 114 9.66 0.08 3.63
C PHE A 114 10.21 -0.41 4.99
N PRO A 115 11.27 -1.25 5.00
CA PRO A 115 11.85 -1.75 6.24
C PRO A 115 12.38 -0.60 7.10
N GLY A 116 12.02 -0.60 8.39
CA GLY A 116 12.45 0.43 9.34
C GLY A 116 11.71 1.76 9.25
N ASP A 117 10.70 1.88 8.40
CA ASP A 117 9.90 3.10 8.25
C ASP A 117 8.41 2.89 8.48
N TYR A 118 7.65 3.97 8.54
CA TYR A 118 6.21 4.02 8.83
C TYR A 118 5.88 3.28 10.13
N TYR A 119 5.01 2.29 10.12
CA TYR A 119 4.64 1.54 11.31
C TYR A 119 5.81 0.74 11.91
N LYS A 120 6.77 0.30 11.09
CA LYS A 120 7.94 -0.46 11.53
C LYS A 120 8.99 0.38 12.27
N ARG A 121 8.91 1.72 12.21
CA ARG A 121 9.98 2.61 12.64
C ARG A 121 10.42 2.43 14.09
N TYR A 122 9.49 2.18 15.00
CA TYR A 122 9.77 1.96 16.41
C TYR A 122 9.40 0.55 16.90
N LEU A 123 9.10 -0.35 15.97
CA LEU A 123 8.74 -1.74 16.22
C LEU A 123 9.64 -2.70 15.41
N PRO A 124 10.98 -2.63 15.56
CA PRO A 124 11.91 -3.35 14.70
C PRO A 124 11.83 -4.88 14.82
N ASN A 125 11.25 -5.39 15.90
CA ASN A 125 11.13 -6.83 16.17
C ASN A 125 9.74 -7.38 15.89
N LEU A 126 8.79 -6.51 15.52
CA LEU A 126 7.44 -6.93 15.16
C LEU A 126 7.35 -7.16 13.66
N VAL A 127 6.74 -8.28 13.27
CA VAL A 127 6.39 -8.51 11.86
C VAL A 127 5.18 -7.66 11.54
N ILE A 128 5.33 -6.77 10.57
CA ILE A 128 4.29 -5.85 10.10
C ILE A 128 4.19 -5.95 8.59
N GLU A 129 3.03 -6.37 8.11
CA GLU A 129 2.68 -6.36 6.69
C GLU A 129 1.99 -5.03 6.38
N GLN A 130 2.73 -4.03 5.91
CA GLN A 130 2.24 -2.68 5.70
C GLN A 130 2.26 -2.24 4.23
N LYS A 131 1.34 -1.35 3.88
CA LYS A 131 1.40 -0.59 2.63
C LYS A 131 1.12 0.88 2.90
N PRO A 132 2.14 1.72 2.87
CA PRO A 132 1.96 3.17 2.94
C PRO A 132 1.60 3.76 1.57
N GLY A 133 0.99 4.94 1.61
CA GLY A 133 0.76 5.80 0.48
C GLY A 133 0.71 7.24 0.93
N TYR A 134 1.20 8.15 0.11
CA TYR A 134 1.07 9.57 0.37
C TYR A 134 0.81 10.35 -0.93
N VAL A 135 0.02 11.38 -0.79
CA VAL A 135 -0.26 12.37 -1.84
C VAL A 135 -0.43 13.71 -1.17
N LYS A 136 0.37 14.70 -1.57
CA LYS A 136 0.30 16.06 -1.02
C LYS A 136 0.45 16.05 0.51
N GLU A 137 -0.64 16.32 1.22
CA GLU A 137 -0.67 16.48 2.69
C GLU A 137 -1.13 15.21 3.41
N ALA A 138 -1.56 14.20 2.68
CA ALA A 138 -2.08 12.94 3.23
C ALA A 138 -0.99 11.87 3.23
N LEU A 139 -0.73 11.31 4.39
CA LEU A 139 0.08 10.12 4.59
C LEU A 139 -0.80 9.06 5.23
N ASN A 140 -1.04 7.97 4.51
CA ASN A 140 -1.93 6.90 4.93
C ASN A 140 -1.15 5.59 4.99
N VAL A 141 -1.41 4.76 6.00
CA VAL A 141 -0.77 3.46 6.13
C VAL A 141 -1.81 2.43 6.57
N ASP A 142 -1.83 1.33 5.87
CA ASP A 142 -2.66 0.16 6.15
C ASP A 142 -1.76 -1.03 6.49
N ALA A 143 -2.05 -1.78 7.57
CA ALA A 143 -1.21 -2.90 7.97
C ALA A 143 -1.95 -4.01 8.72
N ILE A 144 -1.31 -5.18 8.70
CA ILE A 144 -1.58 -6.31 9.62
C ILE A 144 -0.34 -6.47 10.48
N ASP A 145 -0.51 -6.34 11.79
CA ASP A 145 0.55 -6.43 12.78
C ASP A 145 0.47 -7.77 13.50
N TYR A 146 1.61 -8.46 13.61
CA TYR A 146 1.72 -9.83 14.10
C TYR A 146 2.21 -9.88 15.55
N GLU A 147 1.44 -9.23 16.44
CA GLU A 147 1.59 -9.48 17.88
C GLU A 147 1.11 -10.89 18.26
N LYS A 148 1.28 -11.28 19.52
CA LYS A 148 0.75 -12.55 20.05
C LYS A 148 -0.72 -12.76 19.67
N THR A 149 -1.50 -11.69 19.75
CA THR A 149 -2.83 -11.58 19.12
C THR A 149 -2.70 -10.62 17.95
N PRO A 150 -2.73 -11.07 16.70
CA PRO A 150 -2.61 -10.17 15.54
C PRO A 150 -3.75 -9.15 15.46
N TYR A 151 -3.46 -7.97 14.91
CA TYR A 151 -4.46 -6.93 14.72
C TYR A 151 -4.27 -6.21 13.37
N ILE A 152 -5.32 -5.53 12.96
CA ILE A 152 -5.36 -4.72 11.73
C ILE A 152 -5.38 -3.25 12.14
N ILE A 153 -4.60 -2.43 11.44
CA ILE A 153 -4.53 -0.99 11.67
C ILE A 153 -4.60 -0.23 10.34
N ALA A 154 -5.43 0.82 10.30
CA ALA A 154 -5.50 1.77 9.19
C ALA A 154 -5.42 3.18 9.77
N LEU A 155 -4.42 3.94 9.39
CA LEU A 155 -4.21 5.33 9.79
C LEU A 155 -4.25 6.23 8.55
N TYR A 156 -5.21 7.14 8.53
CA TYR A 156 -5.36 8.13 7.48
C TYR A 156 -5.20 9.52 8.07
N THR A 157 -4.34 10.31 7.46
CA THR A 157 -3.95 11.63 7.95
C THR A 157 -4.22 12.71 6.92
N ALA A 158 -4.36 13.94 7.39
CA ALA A 158 -4.39 15.15 6.58
C ALA A 158 -3.59 16.23 7.29
N GLY A 159 -2.79 16.99 6.53
CA GLY A 159 -1.95 18.05 7.09
C GLY A 159 -0.84 17.58 8.02
N LEU A 160 -0.45 16.31 7.93
CA LEU A 160 0.64 15.76 8.71
C LEU A 160 1.96 16.41 8.28
N GLY A 161 2.76 16.85 9.27
CA GLY A 161 4.04 17.50 9.00
C GLY A 161 5.01 16.60 8.28
N GLY A 162 5.05 16.65 6.95
CA GLY A 162 5.96 15.82 6.21
C GLY A 162 5.56 15.52 4.78
N ALA A 163 4.33 15.75 4.43
CA ALA A 163 3.93 15.80 3.05
C ALA A 163 3.60 17.26 2.73
N SER A 164 4.32 17.86 1.81
CA SER A 164 3.96 19.18 1.29
C SER A 164 3.60 19.08 -0.19
N PRO A 165 2.71 19.94 -0.69
CA PRO A 165 2.41 20.00 -2.12
C PRO A 165 3.65 20.28 -3.00
N ALA A 166 4.72 20.80 -2.38
CA ALA A 166 5.93 21.23 -3.09
C ALA A 166 7.02 20.17 -3.19
N THR A 167 7.06 19.18 -2.30
CA THR A 167 8.19 18.24 -2.21
C THR A 167 7.84 16.82 -2.59
N GLU A 168 6.56 16.43 -2.58
CA GLU A 168 6.08 15.06 -2.79
C GLU A 168 6.77 13.99 -1.91
N GLU A 169 7.64 14.42 -0.99
CA GLU A 169 8.39 13.54 -0.11
C GLU A 169 7.91 13.67 1.33
N VAL A 170 7.77 12.51 1.99
CA VAL A 170 7.48 12.44 3.42
C VAL A 170 8.76 12.75 4.19
N ASN A 171 8.73 13.78 5.04
CA ASN A 171 9.89 14.11 5.87
C ASN A 171 9.93 13.27 7.18
N LEU A 172 11.05 13.40 7.90
CA LEU A 172 11.27 12.66 9.15
C LEU A 172 10.22 12.96 10.23
N VAL A 173 9.61 14.15 10.23
CA VAL A 173 8.58 14.52 11.22
C VAL A 173 7.34 13.65 11.02
N GLY A 174 6.84 13.54 9.78
CA GLY A 174 5.70 12.70 9.46
C GLY A 174 5.97 11.22 9.71
N LEU A 175 7.14 10.72 9.32
CA LEU A 175 7.55 9.34 9.57
C LEU A 175 7.63 9.03 11.07
N ASN A 176 8.18 9.95 11.87
CA ASN A 176 8.24 9.80 13.33
C ASN A 176 6.84 9.77 13.95
N GLN A 177 5.95 10.67 13.53
CA GLN A 177 4.58 10.72 14.06
C GLN A 177 3.83 9.43 13.77
N VAL A 178 3.88 8.92 12.55
CA VAL A 178 3.25 7.64 12.18
C VAL A 178 3.85 6.47 12.98
N GLY A 179 5.17 6.42 13.10
CA GLY A 179 5.84 5.38 13.88
C GLY A 179 5.50 5.44 15.38
N GLN A 180 5.38 6.64 15.96
CA GLN A 180 4.98 6.82 17.36
C GLN A 180 3.53 6.41 17.61
N ILE A 181 2.62 6.71 16.68
CA ILE A 181 1.22 6.26 16.74
C ILE A 181 1.17 4.74 16.70
N SER A 182 1.86 4.11 15.76
CA SER A 182 1.93 2.66 15.65
C SER A 182 2.47 2.02 16.94
N TYR A 183 3.56 2.56 17.48
CA TYR A 183 4.14 2.09 18.74
C TYR A 183 3.13 2.19 19.90
N GLY A 184 2.47 3.34 20.07
CA GLY A 184 1.48 3.55 21.13
C GLY A 184 0.28 2.61 21.01
N ILE A 185 -0.21 2.37 19.81
CA ILE A 185 -1.28 1.40 19.55
C ILE A 185 -0.82 -0.03 19.89
N ASN A 186 0.38 -0.40 19.46
CA ASN A 186 0.94 -1.72 19.75
C ASN A 186 1.09 -1.96 21.26
N GLU A 187 1.62 -0.99 22.01
CA GLU A 187 1.72 -1.09 23.48
C GLU A 187 0.34 -1.21 24.15
N CYS A 188 -0.63 -0.41 23.71
CA CYS A 188 -2.01 -0.50 24.20
C CYS A 188 -2.62 -1.87 23.90
N HIS A 189 -2.45 -2.38 22.70
CA HIS A 189 -2.94 -3.71 22.30
C HIS A 189 -2.27 -4.82 23.13
N ARG A 190 -0.95 -4.76 23.27
CA ARG A 190 -0.18 -5.73 24.05
C ARG A 190 -0.63 -5.83 25.50
N VAL A 191 -0.87 -4.68 26.15
CA VAL A 191 -1.33 -4.64 27.55
C VAL A 191 -2.75 -5.17 27.71
N ASN A 192 -3.65 -4.88 26.76
CA ASN A 192 -5.05 -5.21 26.91
C ASN A 192 -5.45 -6.58 26.34
N MET A 193 -4.75 -7.05 25.30
CA MET A 193 -5.10 -8.27 24.58
C MET A 193 -4.13 -9.43 24.84
N ASN A 194 -2.96 -9.15 25.39
CA ASN A 194 -1.93 -10.15 25.68
C ASN A 194 -1.40 -10.00 27.12
N PRO A 195 -2.26 -10.07 28.16
CA PRO A 195 -1.83 -9.90 29.55
C PRO A 195 -0.86 -11.00 30.00
#